data_1e6753bd69dd5e890ad3ca9ce7ecb5c4
#
_entry.id   1e6753bd69dd5e890ad3ca9ce7ecb5c4
#
_cell.length_a   1.000
_cell.length_b   1.000
_cell.length_c   1.000
_cell.angle_alpha   90.00
_cell.angle_beta   90.00
_cell.angle_gamma   90.00
#
_symmetry.space_group_name_H-M   'P 1'
#
loop_
_entity.id
_entity.type
_entity.pdbx_description
1 polymer ?
#
loop_
_entity_poly.entity_id
_entity_poly.type
_entity_poly.pdbx_seq_one_letter_code
_entity_poly.pdbx_strand_id
1 'polypeptide(L)'
;MIRIGKKEKSDKLYQAILQLKDPQECYDFFQDLCTVSELRSMEQRFEVASLLNDGMIYSDILEQTGASSATISRVNRSLSYGTGEIGRASCRERV
;
A
#
# COMPACT_ATOMS: atom_id res chain seq x y z
N MET A 1 0.96 23.01 13.41
CA MET A 1 1.24 21.61 13.54
C MET A 1 2.50 21.21 12.79
N ILE A 2 3.25 20.36 13.40
CA ILE A 2 4.53 19.97 12.84
C ILE A 2 4.39 18.87 11.83
N ARG A 3 5.10 19.00 10.77
CA ARG A 3 5.09 18.01 9.72
C ARG A 3 6.12 16.96 10.00
N ILE A 4 5.78 16.05 10.81
CA ILE A 4 6.73 15.07 11.28
C ILE A 4 7.26 14.21 10.17
N GLY A 5 6.40 13.78 9.31
CA GLY A 5 6.78 12.80 8.31
C GLY A 5 7.88 13.20 7.38
N LYS A 6 8.11 14.49 7.28
CA LYS A 6 9.08 14.94 6.31
C LYS A 6 10.49 14.52 6.61
N LYS A 7 10.90 14.66 7.82
CA LYS A 7 12.27 14.34 8.13
C LYS A 7 12.49 13.58 9.40
N GLU A 8 11.43 13.19 10.04
CA GLU A 8 11.57 12.49 11.29
C GLU A 8 10.88 11.16 11.27
N LYS A 9 11.08 10.43 10.19
CA LYS A 9 10.54 9.09 10.12
C LYS A 9 11.19 8.24 11.20
N SER A 10 10.49 7.22 11.63
CA SER A 10 10.97 6.33 12.66
C SER A 10 11.69 5.15 12.04
N ASP A 11 12.98 5.07 12.23
CA ASP A 11 13.75 3.94 11.75
C ASP A 11 13.34 2.65 12.45
N LYS A 12 12.90 2.77 13.70
CA LYS A 12 12.56 1.58 14.48
C LYS A 12 11.44 0.77 13.80
N LEU A 13 10.43 1.47 13.33
CA LEU A 13 9.32 0.79 12.65
C LEU A 13 9.81 0.06 11.41
N TYR A 14 10.58 0.75 10.60
CA TYR A 14 11.00 0.17 9.34
C TYR A 14 11.99 -0.96 9.52
N GLN A 15 12.83 -0.88 10.53
CA GLN A 15 13.73 -1.98 10.83
C GLN A 15 12.95 -3.19 11.34
N ALA A 16 11.90 -2.96 12.12
CA ALA A 16 11.05 -4.06 12.56
C ALA A 16 10.40 -4.75 11.39
N ILE A 17 9.92 -3.97 10.43
CA ILE A 17 9.29 -4.54 9.24
C ILE A 17 10.28 -5.41 8.47
N LEU A 18 11.53 -4.98 8.39
CA LEU A 18 12.54 -5.75 7.67
C LEU A 18 12.88 -7.07 8.33
N GLN A 19 12.51 -7.26 9.59
CA GLN A 19 12.74 -8.52 10.28
C GLN A 19 11.66 -9.55 10.01
N LEU A 20 10.55 -9.13 9.43
CA LEU A 20 9.44 -10.04 9.16
C LEU A 20 9.83 -11.03 8.06
N LYS A 21 9.45 -12.28 8.22
CA LYS A 21 9.97 -13.34 7.38
C LYS A 21 8.97 -13.93 6.39
N ASP A 22 7.70 -13.87 6.70
CA ASP A 22 6.71 -14.44 5.80
C ASP A 22 5.41 -13.65 5.91
N PRO A 23 4.45 -13.90 5.00
CA PRO A 23 3.21 -13.12 4.99
C PRO A 23 2.39 -13.22 6.27
N GLN A 24 2.40 -14.38 6.91
CA GLN A 24 1.63 -14.52 8.13
C GLN A 24 2.22 -13.68 9.25
N GLU A 25 3.54 -13.65 9.35
CA GLU A 25 4.20 -12.83 10.35
C GLU A 25 3.94 -11.36 10.11
N CYS A 26 3.94 -10.95 8.84
CA CYS A 26 3.62 -9.58 8.49
C CYS A 26 2.19 -9.23 8.90
N TYR A 27 1.26 -10.11 8.59
CA TYR A 27 -0.13 -9.86 8.93
C TYR A 27 -0.31 -9.71 10.44
N ASP A 28 0.31 -10.61 11.21
CA ASP A 28 0.21 -10.56 12.66
C ASP A 28 0.79 -9.25 13.21
N PHE A 29 1.93 -8.84 12.67
CA PHE A 29 2.57 -7.61 13.09
C PHE A 29 1.65 -6.41 12.85
N PHE A 30 1.10 -6.31 11.64
CA PHE A 30 0.26 -5.17 11.31
C PHE A 30 -1.09 -5.25 11.99
N GLN A 31 -1.57 -6.45 12.27
CA GLN A 31 -2.82 -6.60 12.98
C GLN A 31 -2.70 -6.06 14.41
N ASP A 32 -1.54 -6.24 15.03
CA ASP A 32 -1.30 -5.69 16.35
C ASP A 32 -1.07 -4.19 16.33
N LEU A 33 -0.49 -3.70 15.25
CA LEU A 33 -0.10 -2.29 15.17
C LEU A 33 -1.22 -1.38 14.68
N CYS A 34 -2.05 -1.87 13.78
CA CYS A 34 -3.06 -1.07 13.12
C CYS A 34 -4.46 -1.48 13.52
N THR A 35 -5.41 -0.55 13.37
CA THR A 35 -6.80 -0.94 13.49
C THR A 35 -7.19 -1.79 12.29
N VAL A 36 -8.30 -2.52 12.42
CA VAL A 36 -8.80 -3.33 11.32
C VAL A 36 -9.07 -2.46 10.10
N SER A 37 -9.66 -1.30 10.34
CA SER A 37 -9.97 -0.38 9.24
C SER A 37 -8.72 0.10 8.53
N GLU A 38 -7.69 0.43 9.29
CA GLU A 38 -6.43 0.87 8.70
C GLU A 38 -5.80 -0.22 7.85
N LEU A 39 -5.80 -1.44 8.39
CA LEU A 39 -5.19 -2.55 7.68
C LEU A 39 -5.95 -2.87 6.39
N ARG A 40 -7.28 -2.88 6.47
CA ARG A 40 -8.08 -3.13 5.27
C ARG A 40 -7.86 -2.06 4.21
N SER A 41 -7.72 -0.81 4.64
CA SER A 41 -7.46 0.27 3.70
C SER A 41 -6.12 0.10 3.01
N MET A 42 -5.11 -0.31 3.74
CA MET A 42 -3.80 -0.52 3.15
C MET A 42 -3.83 -1.67 2.15
N GLU A 43 -4.50 -2.75 2.52
CA GLU A 43 -4.61 -3.91 1.62
C GLU A 43 -5.33 -3.52 0.33
N GLN A 44 -6.41 -2.75 0.47
CA GLN A 44 -7.17 -2.34 -0.70
C GLN A 44 -6.34 -1.41 -1.60
N ARG A 45 -5.64 -0.46 -0.99
CA ARG A 45 -4.83 0.46 -1.79
C ARG A 45 -3.71 -0.27 -2.52
N PHE A 46 -3.12 -1.26 -1.87
CA PHE A 46 -2.06 -2.01 -2.54
C PHE A 46 -2.63 -2.84 -3.68
N GLU A 47 -3.80 -3.44 -3.49
CA GLU A 47 -4.44 -4.19 -4.55
C GLU A 47 -4.77 -3.30 -5.74
N VAL A 48 -5.30 -2.09 -5.47
CA VAL A 48 -5.58 -1.13 -6.52
C VAL A 48 -4.29 -0.78 -7.28
N ALA A 49 -3.21 -0.57 -6.55
CA ALA A 49 -1.94 -0.25 -7.19
C ALA A 49 -1.48 -1.37 -8.12
N SER A 50 -1.64 -2.60 -7.66
CA SER A 50 -1.24 -3.75 -8.44
C SER A 50 -2.03 -3.84 -9.75
N LEU A 51 -3.34 -3.61 -9.67
CA LEU A 51 -4.18 -3.68 -10.86
C LEU A 51 -3.93 -2.52 -11.82
N LEU A 52 -3.67 -1.34 -11.28
CA LEU A 52 -3.30 -0.21 -12.12
C LEU A 52 -1.99 -0.49 -12.84
N ASN A 53 -1.06 -1.10 -12.14
CA ASN A 53 0.22 -1.42 -12.73
C ASN A 53 0.08 -2.47 -13.83
N ASP A 54 -0.97 -3.27 -13.77
CA ASP A 54 -1.30 -4.24 -14.81
C ASP A 54 -1.97 -3.61 -16.02
N GLY A 55 -2.35 -2.36 -15.91
CA GLY A 55 -3.04 -1.70 -17.02
C GLY A 55 -4.55 -1.85 -16.99
N MET A 56 -5.11 -2.32 -15.89
CA MET A 56 -6.55 -2.46 -15.79
C MET A 56 -7.21 -1.08 -15.73
N ILE A 57 -8.34 -0.94 -16.39
CA ILE A 57 -9.04 0.34 -16.42
C ILE A 57 -9.79 0.56 -15.12
N TYR A 58 -10.08 1.83 -14.81
CA TYR A 58 -10.66 2.23 -13.53
C TYR A 58 -11.98 1.53 -13.22
N SER A 59 -12.86 1.42 -14.20
CA SER A 59 -14.18 0.83 -13.93
C SER A 59 -14.04 -0.63 -13.50
N ASP A 60 -13.11 -1.36 -14.09
CA ASP A 60 -12.89 -2.75 -13.72
C ASP A 60 -12.26 -2.86 -12.33
N ILE A 61 -11.36 -1.96 -12.02
CA ILE A 61 -10.73 -1.94 -10.70
C ILE A 61 -11.76 -1.65 -9.63
N LEU A 62 -12.64 -0.68 -9.91
CA LEU A 62 -13.69 -0.31 -8.98
C LEU A 62 -14.60 -1.49 -8.69
N GLU A 63 -14.96 -2.21 -9.74
CA GLU A 63 -15.84 -3.35 -9.60
C GLU A 63 -15.17 -4.49 -8.85
N GLN A 64 -13.91 -4.73 -9.13
CA GLN A 64 -13.19 -5.86 -8.56
C GLN A 64 -12.76 -5.63 -7.11
N THR A 65 -12.37 -4.40 -6.76
CA THR A 65 -11.85 -4.13 -5.43
C THR A 65 -12.83 -3.47 -4.51
N GLY A 66 -13.87 -2.84 -5.04
CA GLY A 66 -14.79 -2.06 -4.24
C GLY A 66 -14.24 -0.71 -3.82
N ALA A 67 -13.07 -0.35 -4.29
CA ALA A 67 -12.48 0.94 -3.95
C ALA A 67 -13.23 2.05 -4.66
N SER A 68 -13.31 3.22 -4.00
CA SER A 68 -13.95 4.38 -4.63
C SER A 68 -13.05 4.94 -5.72
N SER A 69 -13.63 5.70 -6.65
CA SER A 69 -12.82 6.32 -7.69
C SER A 69 -11.83 7.31 -7.09
N ALA A 70 -12.17 7.93 -5.96
CA ALA A 70 -11.22 8.81 -5.30
C ALA A 70 -9.99 8.04 -4.81
N THR A 71 -10.21 6.85 -4.27
CA THR A 71 -9.10 6.01 -3.82
C THR A 71 -8.24 5.59 -5.00
N ILE A 72 -8.87 5.18 -6.09
CA ILE A 72 -8.14 4.73 -7.27
C ILE A 72 -7.30 5.88 -7.84
N SER A 73 -7.88 7.08 -7.90
CA SER A 73 -7.15 8.24 -8.40
C SER A 73 -5.97 8.59 -7.52
N ARG A 74 -6.16 8.51 -6.21
CA ARG A 74 -5.07 8.80 -5.28
C ARG A 74 -3.92 7.82 -5.44
N VAL A 75 -4.25 6.54 -5.55
CA VAL A 75 -3.22 5.53 -5.72
C VAL A 75 -2.52 5.70 -7.06
N ASN A 76 -3.27 6.00 -8.10
CA ASN A 76 -2.68 6.23 -9.41
C ASN A 76 -1.70 7.40 -9.38
N ARG A 77 -2.04 8.45 -8.65
CA ARG A 77 -1.14 9.58 -8.51
C ARG A 77 0.15 9.17 -7.81
N SER A 78 0.05 8.32 -6.79
CA SER A 78 1.25 7.83 -6.11
C SER A 78 2.13 7.01 -7.03
N LEU A 79 1.53 6.21 -7.90
CA LEU A 79 2.29 5.43 -8.86
C LEU A 79 3.02 6.33 -9.85
N SER A 80 2.36 7.41 -10.27
CA SER A 80 2.91 8.29 -11.30
C SER A 80 3.91 9.30 -10.74
N TYR A 81 3.64 9.81 -9.53
CA TYR A 81 4.41 10.93 -9.01
C TYR A 81 5.03 10.69 -7.64
N GLY A 82 4.86 9.51 -7.07
CA GLY A 82 5.43 9.19 -5.78
C GLY A 82 6.86 8.68 -5.91
N THR A 83 7.29 7.92 -4.91
CA THR A 83 8.65 7.38 -4.90
C THR A 83 8.84 6.23 -5.86
N GLY A 84 7.77 5.65 -6.33
CA GLY A 84 7.87 4.50 -7.23
C GLY A 84 7.93 3.15 -6.53
N GLU A 85 8.02 3.14 -5.22
CA GLU A 85 8.17 1.88 -4.49
C GLU A 85 6.95 0.98 -4.59
N ILE A 86 5.75 1.57 -4.62
CA ILE A 86 4.54 0.77 -4.73
C ILE A 86 4.54 -0.01 -6.03
N GLY A 87 4.88 0.64 -7.11
CA GLY A 87 4.95 -0.03 -8.41
C GLY A 87 6.00 -1.12 -8.43
N ARG A 88 7.16 -0.85 -7.86
CA ARG A 88 8.23 -1.82 -7.81
C ARG A 88 7.85 -3.04 -6.97
N ALA A 89 7.23 -2.81 -5.83
CA ALA A 89 6.80 -3.91 -4.97
C ALA A 89 5.77 -4.77 -5.69
N SER A 90 4.84 -4.15 -6.39
CA SER A 90 3.81 -4.87 -7.11
C SER A 90 4.43 -5.72 -8.23
N CYS A 91 5.40 -5.18 -8.93
CA CYS A 91 6.08 -5.92 -9.99
C CYS A 91 6.86 -7.10 -9.43
N ARG A 92 7.55 -6.89 -8.31
CA ARG A 92 8.31 -7.96 -7.69
C ARG A 92 7.40 -9.10 -7.24
N GLU A 93 6.22 -8.75 -6.81
CA GLU A 93 5.29 -9.74 -6.32
C GLU A 93 4.86 -10.69 -7.43
N ARG A 94 4.88 -10.23 -8.66
CA ARG A 94 4.44 -11.03 -9.78
C ARG A 94 5.50 -11.93 -10.36
N VAL A 95 6.69 -11.72 -9.97
CA VAL A 95 7.78 -12.56 -10.41
C VAL A 95 7.80 -13.88 -9.67
#